data_51b7080afb2f1b2b8c06318fc6c0d2be
#
_entry.id   51b7080afb2f1b2b8c06318fc6c0d2be
#
_cell.length_a   1.000
_cell.length_b   1.000
_cell.length_c   1.000
_cell.angle_alpha   90.00
_cell.angle_beta   90.00
_cell.angle_gamma   90.00
#
_symmetry.space_group_name_H-M   'P 1'
#
loop_
_entity.id
_entity.type
_entity.pdbx_description
1 polymer ?
#
loop_
_entity_poly.entity_id
_entity_poly.type
_entity_poly.pdbx_seq_one_letter_code
_entity_poly.pdbx_strand_id
1 'polypeptide(L)' 'MTTVGRLLIRKRELIARLRGNPGPHERDEIVRLLEKIDTALDLLGEAGPGISEDDK' A
#
# COMPACT_ATOMS: atom_id res chain seq x y z
N MET A 1 9.46 9.20 13.19
CA MET A 1 8.71 8.79 12.02
C MET A 1 7.24 8.73 12.29
N THR A 2 6.45 9.16 11.33
CA THR A 2 5.01 9.11 11.48
C THR A 2 4.48 7.77 11.04
N THR A 3 3.25 7.46 11.45
CA THR A 3 2.58 6.24 11.00
C THR A 3 2.49 6.22 9.49
N VAL A 4 2.16 7.35 8.88
CA VAL A 4 2.06 7.44 7.43
C VAL A 4 3.41 7.15 6.79
N GLY A 5 4.48 7.72 7.33
CA GLY A 5 5.81 7.47 6.79
C GLY A 5 6.18 6.00 6.83
N ARG A 6 5.82 5.33 7.93
CA ARG A 6 6.12 3.91 8.06
C ARG A 6 5.33 3.09 7.05
N LEU A 7 4.06 3.43 6.85
CA LEU A 7 3.24 2.73 5.89
C LEU A 7 3.76 2.90 4.48
N LEU A 8 4.22 4.10 4.15
CA LEU A 8 4.77 4.35 2.82
C LEU A 8 6.04 3.55 2.58
N ILE A 9 6.88 3.47 3.61
CA ILE A 9 8.10 2.67 3.49
C ILE A 9 7.74 1.21 3.28
N ARG A 10 6.79 0.71 4.05
CA ARG A 10 6.38 -0.67 3.92
C ARG A 10 5.82 -0.96 2.53
N LYS A 11 5.01 -0.03 2.03
CA LYS A 11 4.45 -0.16 0.70
C LYS A 11 5.54 -0.29 -0.35
N ARG A 12 6.56 0.55 -0.24
CA ARG A 12 7.67 0.50 -1.19
C ARG A 12 8.40 -0.83 -1.14
N GLU A 13 8.60 -1.35 0.06
CA GLU A 13 9.27 -2.62 0.22
C GLU A 13 8.48 -3.74 -0.44
N LEU A 14 7.17 -3.72 -0.26
CA LEU A 14 6.34 -4.75 -0.85
C LEU A 14 6.31 -4.66 -2.37
N ILE A 15 6.28 -3.45 -2.89
CA ILE A 15 6.32 -3.26 -4.34
C ILE A 15 7.64 -3.77 -4.90
N ALA A 16 8.73 -3.50 -4.18
CA ALA A 16 10.04 -3.98 -4.62
C ALA A 16 10.07 -5.52 -4.68
N ARG A 17 9.43 -6.15 -3.72
CA ARG A 17 9.36 -7.61 -3.72
C ARG A 17 8.55 -8.13 -4.90
N LEU A 18 7.48 -7.46 -5.25
CA LEU A 18 6.69 -7.86 -6.40
C LEU A 18 7.51 -7.81 -7.68
N ARG A 19 8.37 -6.81 -7.79
CA ARG A 19 9.22 -6.68 -8.96
C ARG A 19 10.30 -7.75 -8.98
N GLY A 20 10.60 -8.31 -7.83
CA GLY A 20 11.63 -9.33 -7.71
C GLY A 20 11.18 -10.71 -8.11
N ASN A 21 10.00 -10.83 -8.70
CA ASN A 21 9.53 -12.10 -9.21
C ASN A 21 9.23 -13.12 -8.11
N PRO A 22 8.33 -12.80 -7.20
CA PRO A 22 7.97 -13.71 -6.11
C PRO A 22 7.16 -14.89 -6.63
N GLY A 23 7.08 -15.93 -5.81
CA GLY A 23 6.23 -17.05 -6.13
C GLY A 23 4.76 -16.64 -6.08
N PRO A 24 3.87 -17.49 -6.63
CA PRO A 24 2.43 -17.13 -6.69
C PRO A 24 1.82 -16.95 -5.30
N HIS A 25 2.22 -17.76 -4.35
CA HIS A 25 1.68 -17.63 -3.01
C HIS A 25 2.16 -16.35 -2.34
N GLU A 26 3.43 -16.07 -2.47
CA GLU A 26 4.02 -14.87 -1.90
C GLU A 26 3.45 -13.62 -2.56
N ARG A 27 3.25 -13.69 -3.86
CA ARG A 27 2.65 -12.57 -4.59
C ARG A 27 1.28 -12.26 -4.05
N ASP A 28 0.46 -13.28 -3.80
CA ASP A 28 -0.86 -13.10 -3.24
C ASP A 28 -0.81 -12.38 -1.91
N GLU A 29 0.11 -12.81 -1.05
CA GLU A 29 0.26 -12.18 0.26
C GLU A 29 0.68 -10.73 0.14
N ILE A 30 1.60 -10.44 -0.76
CA ILE A 30 2.06 -9.08 -0.95
C ILE A 30 0.92 -8.18 -1.42
N VAL A 31 0.11 -8.66 -2.36
CA VAL A 31 -1.01 -7.88 -2.84
C VAL A 31 -2.00 -7.59 -1.71
N ARG A 32 -2.27 -8.56 -0.88
CA ARG A 32 -3.17 -8.35 0.24
C ARG A 32 -2.63 -7.33 1.22
N LEU A 33 -1.33 -7.39 1.50
CA LEU A 33 -0.72 -6.43 2.40
C LEU A 33 -0.76 -5.04 1.80
N LEU A 34 -0.52 -4.93 0.49
CA LEU A 34 -0.59 -3.63 -0.17
C LEU A 34 -2.00 -3.04 -0.08
N GLU A 35 -3.01 -3.87 -0.23
CA GLU A 35 -4.38 -3.40 -0.11
C GLU A 35 -4.67 -2.88 1.29
N LYS A 36 -4.16 -3.57 2.30
CA LYS A 36 -4.35 -3.12 3.67
C LYS A 36 -3.65 -1.80 3.92
N ILE A 37 -2.45 -1.65 3.40
CA ILE A 37 -1.71 -0.42 3.56
C ILE A 37 -2.44 0.73 2.86
N ASP A 38 -2.95 0.48 1.66
CA ASP A 38 -3.70 1.50 0.94
C ASP A 38 -4.93 1.93 1.74
N THR A 39 -5.63 0.97 2.32
CA THR A 39 -6.79 1.29 3.13
C THR A 39 -6.41 2.15 4.32
N ALA A 40 -5.32 1.79 4.99
CA ALA A 40 -4.86 2.55 6.14
C ALA A 40 -4.46 3.97 5.74
N LEU A 41 -3.76 4.10 4.62
CA LEU A 41 -3.36 5.41 4.14
C LEU A 41 -4.58 6.27 3.78
N ASP A 42 -5.59 5.63 3.20
CA ASP A 42 -6.81 6.33 2.87
C ASP A 42 -7.49 6.87 4.12
N LEU A 43 -7.56 6.05 5.16
CA LEU A 43 -8.17 6.46 6.41
C LEU A 43 -7.39 7.59 7.07
N LEU A 44 -6.08 7.62 6.86
CA LEU A 44 -5.24 8.66 7.43
C LEU A 44 -5.19 9.91 6.57
N GLY A 45 -5.88 9.90 5.44
CA GLY A 45 -5.92 11.06 4.57
C GLY A 45 -4.77 11.16 3.60
N GLU A 46 -4.04 10.06 3.42
CA GLU A 46 -2.93 10.04 2.49
C GLU A 46 -3.27 9.26 1.23
N ALA A 47 -4.53 9.23 0.90
CA ALA A 47 -4.98 8.50 -0.26
C ALA A 47 -4.37 9.05 -1.54
N GLY A 48 -4.25 8.21 -2.51
CA GLY A 48 -3.74 8.62 -3.77
C GLY A 48 -4.63 9.64 -4.45
N PRO A 49 -4.13 10.27 -5.47
CA PRO A 49 -4.89 11.28 -6.19
C PRO A 49 -6.13 10.68 -6.83
N GLY A 50 -7.14 11.48 -6.91
CA GLY A 50 -8.36 11.07 -7.56
C GLY A 50 -9.34 10.34 -6.69
N ILE A 51 -8.93 10.01 -5.53
CA ILE A 51 -9.80 9.29 -4.63
C ILE A 51 -10.84 10.20 -4.05
N SER A 52 -10.37 11.24 -3.66
CA SER A 52 -11.24 12.09 -2.95
C SER A 52 -12.31 12.62 -3.75
N GLU A 53 -12.25 12.47 -4.47
CA GLU A 53 -13.26 12.93 -4.95
C GLU A 53 -14.33 12.68 -4.69
N ASP A 54 -14.53 12.34 -4.42
CA ASP A 54 -15.58 12.03 -4.32
C ASP A 54 -16.14 12.35 -3.39
N ASP A 55 -15.89 12.65 -2.98
CA ASP A 55 -16.41 12.95 -2.33
C ASP A 55 -16.95 13.51 -2.13
N LYS A 56 -17.10 13.78 -2.34
CA LYS A 56 -17.75 14.32 -2.33
C LYS A 56 -18.26 14.38 -2.30
#